data_4f024a870bf1424483c03fa7e9c7a4ef
#
_entry.id   4f024a870bf1424483c03fa7e9c7a4ef
#
_cell.length_a   1.000
_cell.length_b   1.000
_cell.length_c   1.000
_cell.angle_alpha   90.00
_cell.angle_beta   90.00
_cell.angle_gamma   90.00
#
_symmetry.space_group_name_H-M   'P 1'
#
loop_
_entity.id
_entity.type
_entity.pdbx_description
1 polymer ?
#
loop_
_entity_poly.entity_id
_entity_poly.type
_entity_poly.pdbx_seq_one_letter_code
_entity_poly.pdbx_strand_id
1 'polypeptide(L)'
;MSTNDTFLAIFLASKTSPRMVAWNSLSKEARLTKMQEGIAAWKAWTDKHHAAIVGMGGPLGKTKKVSERGIEEATNLMSAYTIVRADSHDAAAKLFENHPHFTIFPGDSVEVMPVLPIPTA
;
A
#
# COMPACT_ATOMS: atom_id res chain seq x y z
N MET A 1 -11.25 16.00 -20.89
CA MET A 1 -10.32 15.63 -19.82
C MET A 1 -10.88 14.49 -18.99
N SER A 2 -10.09 13.46 -18.78
CA SER A 2 -10.54 12.32 -17.99
C SER A 2 -10.61 12.68 -16.51
N THR A 3 -11.72 12.31 -15.87
CA THR A 3 -11.86 12.44 -14.41
C THR A 3 -11.31 11.21 -13.69
N ASN A 4 -10.81 10.20 -14.45
CA ASN A 4 -10.39 8.91 -13.94
C ASN A 4 -8.87 8.72 -14.02
N ASP A 5 -8.13 9.81 -13.80
CA ASP A 5 -6.67 9.75 -13.78
C ASP A 5 -6.09 9.56 -12.38
N THR A 6 -6.94 9.53 -11.36
CA THR A 6 -6.54 9.36 -9.97
C THR A 6 -6.86 7.96 -9.49
N PHE A 7 -5.90 7.34 -8.81
CA PHE A 7 -6.00 5.95 -8.38
C PHE A 7 -5.60 5.82 -6.93
N LEU A 8 -6.35 4.98 -6.21
CA LEU A 8 -6.03 4.61 -4.83
C LEU A 8 -5.24 3.31 -4.87
N ALA A 9 -4.07 3.31 -4.28
CA ALA A 9 -3.25 2.11 -4.12
C ALA A 9 -3.31 1.68 -2.65
N ILE A 10 -3.70 0.43 -2.42
CA ILE A 10 -3.77 -0.15 -1.09
C ILE A 10 -2.72 -1.25 -0.97
N PHE A 11 -1.89 -1.15 0.05
CA PHE A 11 -0.84 -2.12 0.33
C PHE A 11 -1.42 -3.19 1.26
N LEU A 12 -1.36 -4.44 0.83
CA LEU A 12 -1.93 -5.55 1.57
C LEU A 12 -0.84 -6.43 2.15
N ALA A 13 -1.06 -6.89 3.38
CA ALA A 13 -0.13 -7.78 4.06
C ALA A 13 -0.91 -8.70 4.99
N SER A 14 -0.68 -10.01 4.86
CA SER A 14 -1.26 -11.01 5.76
C SER A 14 -0.29 -11.28 6.90
N LYS A 15 -0.81 -11.32 8.13
CA LYS A 15 0.00 -11.63 9.31
C LYS A 15 0.45 -13.10 9.35
N THR A 16 -0.18 -13.96 8.56
CA THR A 16 0.06 -15.39 8.57
C THR A 16 0.66 -15.94 7.29
N SER A 17 1.03 -15.06 6.35
CA SER A 17 1.66 -15.49 5.11
C SER A 17 3.03 -16.13 5.37
N PRO A 18 3.50 -17.04 4.47
CA PRO A 18 4.85 -17.59 4.59
C PRO A 18 5.92 -16.51 4.64
N ARG A 19 5.76 -15.42 3.89
CA ARG A 19 6.68 -14.28 3.90
C ARG A 19 6.75 -13.62 5.27
N MET A 20 5.60 -13.42 5.91
CA MET A 20 5.52 -12.80 7.22
C MET A 20 6.12 -13.72 8.28
N VAL A 21 5.86 -15.03 8.18
CA VAL A 21 6.45 -16.01 9.09
C VAL A 21 7.97 -16.00 8.97
N ALA A 22 8.50 -15.98 7.74
CA ALA A 22 9.94 -15.91 7.52
C ALA A 22 10.55 -14.61 8.08
N TRP A 23 9.87 -13.48 7.86
CA TRP A 23 10.30 -12.19 8.39
C TRP A 23 10.38 -12.21 9.92
N ASN A 24 9.34 -12.74 10.57
CA ASN A 24 9.28 -12.83 12.02
C ASN A 24 10.30 -13.80 12.59
N SER A 25 10.80 -14.73 11.77
CA SER A 25 11.82 -15.70 12.17
C SER A 25 13.24 -15.17 12.06
N LEU A 26 13.42 -14.01 11.43
CA LEU A 26 14.73 -13.37 11.34
C LEU A 26 15.20 -12.91 12.71
N SER A 27 16.52 -12.87 12.92
CA SER A 27 17.08 -12.25 14.09
C SER A 27 16.70 -10.77 14.12
N LYS A 28 16.73 -10.17 15.31
CA LYS A 28 16.43 -8.75 15.45
C LYS A 28 17.35 -7.90 14.57
N GLU A 29 18.64 -8.26 14.51
CA GLU A 29 19.61 -7.53 13.70
C GLU A 29 19.35 -7.66 12.20
N ALA A 30 19.06 -8.88 11.73
CA ALA A 30 18.77 -9.12 10.32
C ALA A 30 17.49 -8.38 9.91
N ARG A 31 16.46 -8.41 10.75
CA ARG A 31 15.21 -7.72 10.47
C ARG A 31 15.41 -6.21 10.42
N LEU A 32 16.21 -5.67 11.35
CA LEU A 32 16.50 -4.23 11.36
C LEU A 32 17.24 -3.81 10.08
N THR A 33 18.19 -4.61 9.63
CA THR A 33 18.92 -4.35 8.38
C THR A 33 17.97 -4.32 7.19
N LYS A 34 17.06 -5.30 7.10
CA LYS A 34 16.08 -5.34 6.03
C LYS A 34 15.11 -4.17 6.08
N MET A 35 14.71 -3.77 7.28
CA MET A 35 13.85 -2.59 7.46
C MET A 35 14.55 -1.34 6.93
N GLN A 36 15.82 -1.16 7.23
CA GLN A 36 16.58 -0.01 6.75
C GLN A 36 16.69 -0.01 5.22
N GLU A 37 16.96 -1.18 4.63
CA GLU A 37 16.98 -1.32 3.18
C GLU A 37 15.62 -0.98 2.56
N GLY A 38 14.55 -1.49 3.17
CA GLY A 38 13.20 -1.26 2.70
C GLY A 38 12.78 0.20 2.79
N ILE A 39 13.13 0.87 3.88
CA ILE A 39 12.83 2.29 4.06
C ILE A 39 13.57 3.12 3.02
N ALA A 40 14.84 2.83 2.77
CA ALA A 40 15.63 3.52 1.76
C ALA A 40 15.08 3.28 0.35
N ALA A 41 14.68 2.05 0.04
CA ALA A 41 14.10 1.71 -1.24
C ALA A 41 12.74 2.37 -1.45
N TRP A 42 11.93 2.43 -0.39
CA TRP A 42 10.62 3.10 -0.43
C TRP A 42 10.78 4.60 -0.71
N LYS A 43 11.75 5.21 -0.03
CA LYS A 43 12.06 6.62 -0.26
C LYS A 43 12.51 6.83 -1.70
N ALA A 44 13.36 5.96 -2.23
CA ALA A 44 13.82 6.05 -3.62
C ALA A 44 12.66 5.89 -4.60
N TRP A 45 11.72 4.97 -4.31
CA TRP A 45 10.50 4.81 -5.11
C TRP A 45 9.66 6.08 -5.09
N THR A 46 9.47 6.67 -3.92
CA THR A 46 8.73 7.91 -3.74
C THR A 46 9.36 9.06 -4.54
N ASP A 47 10.68 9.19 -4.45
CA ASP A 47 11.40 10.24 -5.16
C ASP A 47 11.30 10.04 -6.68
N LYS A 48 11.43 8.79 -7.15
CA LYS A 48 11.33 8.45 -8.56
C LYS A 48 9.95 8.78 -9.13
N HIS A 49 8.90 8.52 -8.37
CA HIS A 49 7.52 8.70 -8.82
C HIS A 49 6.86 9.94 -8.23
N HIS A 50 7.65 10.88 -7.73
CA HIS A 50 7.16 12.09 -7.06
C HIS A 50 6.08 12.81 -7.86
N ALA A 51 6.25 12.94 -9.18
CA ALA A 51 5.30 13.66 -10.02
C ALA A 51 3.95 12.94 -10.14
N ALA A 52 3.93 11.63 -9.95
CA ALA A 52 2.71 10.84 -10.02
C ALA A 52 1.98 10.74 -8.68
N ILE A 53 2.62 11.07 -7.58
CA ILE A 53 2.01 10.96 -6.25
C ILE A 53 1.17 12.18 -5.97
N VAL A 54 -0.14 11.97 -5.82
CA VAL A 54 -1.11 13.04 -5.50
C VAL A 54 -1.25 13.16 -3.99
N GLY A 55 -1.29 12.03 -3.30
CA GLY A 55 -1.35 11.98 -1.85
C GLY A 55 -0.48 10.86 -1.34
N MET A 56 0.46 11.18 -0.46
CA MET A 56 1.39 10.19 0.07
C MET A 56 0.69 9.09 0.85
N GLY A 57 -0.41 9.42 1.53
CA GLY A 57 -1.03 8.48 2.44
C GLY A 57 -0.11 8.14 3.59
N GLY A 58 -0.16 6.89 4.01
CA GLY A 58 0.69 6.43 5.12
C GLY A 58 0.31 5.06 5.62
N PRO A 59 1.03 4.55 6.60
CA PRO A 59 0.66 3.30 7.25
C PRO A 59 -0.70 3.41 7.93
N LEU A 60 -1.42 2.30 7.97
CA LEU A 60 -2.73 2.21 8.58
C LEU A 60 -2.64 1.43 9.90
N GLY A 61 -3.30 1.93 10.91
CA GLY A 61 -3.34 1.29 12.23
C GLY A 61 -4.53 0.34 12.38
N LYS A 62 -4.95 0.18 13.63
CA LYS A 62 -6.06 -0.71 13.97
C LYS A 62 -7.36 -0.26 13.35
N THR A 63 -8.21 -1.22 13.02
CA THR A 63 -9.48 -0.97 12.35
C THR A 63 -10.63 -0.98 13.33
N LYS A 64 -11.52 0.01 13.20
CA LYS A 64 -12.84 0.00 13.80
C LYS A 64 -13.84 -0.19 12.66
N LYS A 65 -14.71 -1.17 12.79
CA LYS A 65 -15.73 -1.45 11.80
C LYS A 65 -17.04 -0.81 12.23
N VAL A 66 -17.61 -0.01 11.36
CA VAL A 66 -18.90 0.65 11.61
C VAL A 66 -19.94 0.06 10.66
N SER A 67 -21.03 -0.43 11.21
CA SER A 67 -22.12 -1.01 10.44
C SER A 67 -23.45 -0.70 11.15
N GLU A 68 -24.55 -1.23 10.64
CA GLU A 68 -25.83 -1.07 11.30
C GLU A 68 -25.86 -1.69 12.71
N ARG A 69 -24.89 -2.56 13.03
CA ARG A 69 -24.72 -3.11 14.38
C ARG A 69 -23.98 -2.17 15.33
N GLY A 70 -23.50 -1.03 14.82
CA GLY A 70 -22.69 -0.09 15.60
C GLY A 70 -21.21 -0.22 15.28
N ILE A 71 -20.39 -0.04 16.29
CA ILE A 71 -18.94 -0.02 16.16
C ILE A 71 -18.32 -1.26 16.80
N GLU A 72 -17.45 -1.95 16.07
CA GLU A 72 -16.77 -3.16 16.56
C GLU A 72 -15.30 -3.12 16.16
N GLU A 73 -14.49 -3.86 16.93
CA GLU A 73 -13.12 -4.12 16.55
C GLU A 73 -13.10 -5.02 15.31
N ALA A 74 -12.15 -4.79 14.41
CA ALA A 74 -12.03 -5.59 13.21
C ALA A 74 -10.59 -5.63 12.74
N THR A 75 -10.28 -6.60 11.88
CA THR A 75 -8.99 -6.68 11.22
C THR A 75 -9.21 -6.83 9.72
N ASN A 76 -8.25 -6.37 8.94
CA ASN A 76 -8.23 -6.58 7.50
C ASN A 76 -6.77 -6.65 7.04
N LEU A 77 -6.57 -6.80 5.74
CA LEU A 77 -5.22 -6.93 5.18
C LEU A 77 -4.59 -5.61 4.77
N MET A 78 -5.30 -4.50 4.92
CA MET A 78 -4.82 -3.19 4.50
C MET A 78 -3.78 -2.68 5.49
N SER A 79 -2.58 -2.40 5.00
CA SER A 79 -1.48 -1.96 5.84
C SER A 79 -1.03 -0.53 5.57
N ALA A 80 -1.32 -0.01 4.37
CA ALA A 80 -0.95 1.36 4.00
C ALA A 80 -1.73 1.77 2.75
N TYR A 81 -1.68 3.04 2.40
CA TYR A 81 -2.27 3.51 1.15
C TYR A 81 -1.49 4.68 0.59
N THR A 82 -1.69 4.90 -0.71
CA THR A 82 -1.14 6.06 -1.42
C THR A 82 -2.08 6.41 -2.58
N ILE A 83 -2.11 7.65 -2.98
CA ILE A 83 -2.94 8.11 -4.10
C ILE A 83 -2.02 8.59 -5.21
N VAL A 84 -2.21 8.06 -6.42
CA VAL A 84 -1.37 8.38 -7.56
C VAL A 84 -2.20 8.87 -8.74
N ARG A 85 -1.53 9.52 -9.67
CA ARG A 85 -2.09 9.95 -10.96
C ARG A 85 -1.38 9.20 -12.07
N ALA A 86 -2.14 8.76 -13.07
CA ALA A 86 -1.57 8.08 -14.23
C ALA A 86 -2.52 8.21 -15.42
N ASP A 87 -2.00 7.99 -16.64
CA ASP A 87 -2.79 8.11 -17.86
C ASP A 87 -3.81 6.98 -18.03
N SER A 88 -3.57 5.85 -17.38
CA SER A 88 -4.45 4.68 -17.45
C SER A 88 -4.35 3.86 -16.19
N HIS A 89 -5.30 2.94 -16.03
CA HIS A 89 -5.27 1.98 -14.90
C HIS A 89 -4.01 1.12 -14.96
N ASP A 90 -3.65 0.63 -16.14
CA ASP A 90 -2.42 -0.17 -16.32
C ASP A 90 -1.17 0.64 -15.97
N ALA A 91 -1.12 1.89 -16.38
CA ALA A 91 0.00 2.77 -16.06
C ALA A 91 0.11 2.99 -14.55
N ALA A 92 -1.03 3.17 -13.86
CA ALA A 92 -1.05 3.31 -12.41
C ALA A 92 -0.51 2.05 -11.73
N ALA A 93 -0.95 0.88 -12.18
CA ALA A 93 -0.49 -0.40 -11.63
C ALA A 93 1.01 -0.59 -11.83
N LYS A 94 1.53 -0.21 -13.00
CA LYS A 94 2.96 -0.34 -13.30
C LYS A 94 3.87 0.46 -12.38
N LEU A 95 3.36 1.54 -11.79
CA LEU A 95 4.14 2.32 -10.83
C LEU A 95 4.59 1.46 -9.63
N PHE A 96 3.84 0.41 -9.32
CA PHE A 96 4.09 -0.42 -8.14
C PHE A 96 4.80 -1.73 -8.45
N GLU A 97 5.20 -1.96 -9.71
CA GLU A 97 6.00 -3.14 -10.05
C GLU A 97 7.30 -3.14 -9.24
N ASN A 98 7.64 -4.28 -8.66
CA ASN A 98 8.85 -4.48 -7.85
C ASN A 98 8.94 -3.52 -6.65
N HIS A 99 7.80 -3.12 -6.11
CA HIS A 99 7.76 -2.21 -4.97
C HIS A 99 8.37 -2.86 -3.72
N PRO A 100 9.11 -2.09 -2.90
CA PRO A 100 9.72 -2.63 -1.66
C PRO A 100 8.75 -3.28 -0.69
N HIS A 101 7.47 -2.92 -0.75
CA HIS A 101 6.44 -3.54 0.09
C HIS A 101 6.45 -5.06 0.02
N PHE A 102 6.71 -5.62 -1.17
CA PHE A 102 6.72 -7.07 -1.35
C PHE A 102 8.06 -7.62 -1.87
N THR A 103 9.01 -6.77 -2.22
CA THR A 103 10.35 -7.24 -2.61
C THR A 103 11.32 -7.24 -1.44
N ILE A 104 11.11 -6.40 -0.45
CA ILE A 104 11.98 -6.29 0.74
C ILE A 104 11.17 -6.56 2.01
N PHE A 105 10.06 -5.84 2.21
CA PHE A 105 9.14 -6.08 3.31
C PHE A 105 8.28 -7.33 3.04
N PRO A 106 7.70 -7.93 4.07
CA PRO A 106 6.91 -9.15 3.91
C PRO A 106 5.45 -8.89 3.49
N GLY A 107 5.22 -7.89 2.65
CA GLY A 107 3.90 -7.61 2.13
C GLY A 107 3.50 -8.59 1.02
N ASP A 108 2.20 -8.66 0.76
CA ASP A 108 1.65 -9.57 -0.24
C ASP A 108 1.52 -8.91 -1.61
N SER A 109 0.94 -7.73 -1.66
CA SER A 109 0.60 -7.08 -2.93
C SER A 109 0.24 -5.62 -2.73
N VAL A 110 0.08 -4.93 -3.84
CA VAL A 110 -0.52 -3.60 -3.90
C VAL A 110 -1.70 -3.70 -4.86
N GLU A 111 -2.87 -3.28 -4.40
CA GLU A 111 -4.07 -3.24 -5.24
C GLU A 111 -4.38 -1.80 -5.61
N VAL A 112 -4.65 -1.57 -6.89
CA VAL A 112 -4.80 -0.23 -7.45
C VAL A 112 -6.17 -0.08 -8.10
N MET A 113 -6.95 0.89 -7.63
CA MET A 113 -8.30 1.14 -8.11
C MET A 113 -8.47 2.58 -8.56
N PRO A 114 -9.18 2.84 -9.66
CA PRO A 114 -9.51 4.22 -10.01
C PRO A 114 -10.44 4.82 -8.97
N VAL A 115 -10.22 6.08 -8.64
CA VAL A 115 -11.14 6.85 -7.80
C VAL A 115 -12.14 7.50 -8.72
N LEU A 116 -13.36 6.97 -8.71
CA LEU A 116 -14.42 7.45 -9.59
C LEU A 116 -15.08 8.70 -9.03
N PRO A 117 -15.64 9.54 -9.91
CA PRO A 117 -16.39 10.71 -9.42
C PRO A 117 -17.62 10.26 -8.63
N ILE A 118 -17.98 11.07 -7.63
CA ILE A 118 -19.18 10.81 -6.85
C ILE A 118 -20.39 11.01 -7.76
N PRO A 119 -21.29 10.01 -7.87
CA PRO A 119 -22.48 10.17 -8.69
C PRO A 119 -23.34 11.34 -8.20
N THR A 120 -23.90 12.07 -9.16
CA THR A 120 -24.85 13.14 -8.86
C THR A 120 -26.24 12.71 -9.35
N ALA A 121 -27.26 13.04 -8.56
CA ALA A 121 -28.63 12.70 -8.89
C ALA A 121 -29.19 13.59 -9.98
#